data_0701359bc5ecfeb551d2b3a197a9cdd9
#
_entry.id   0701359bc5ecfeb551d2b3a197a9cdd9
#
_cell.length_a   1.000
_cell.length_b   1.000
_cell.length_c   1.000
_cell.angle_alpha   90.00
_cell.angle_beta   90.00
_cell.angle_gamma   90.00
#
_symmetry.space_group_name_H-M   'P 1'
#
loop_
_entity.id
_entity.type
_entity.pdbx_description
1 polymer ?
#
loop_
_entity_poly.entity_id
_entity_poly.type
_entity_poly.pdbx_seq_one_letter_code
_entity_poly.pdbx_strand_id
1 'polypeptide(L)'
;MRKLKNLFENNKRWAARTSENDPEFFKILSMQQNPEYLWIGCSDSRVPANEIVDLLPGELFVHRNVANVVVHTDHNCLSVMQYAVEVLKVKHIMVVGHYGCGGVQAVLNEARFGLIDNWLRHVGDVKEKHIEQLNALPEQERLNSLIELNVIEQV
;
A
#
# COMPACT_ATOMS: atom_id res chain seq x y z
N MET A 1 -19.22 -4.46 20.59
CA MET A 1 -19.77 -3.14 20.22
C MET A 1 -19.20 -1.94 20.98
N ARG A 2 -18.77 -2.06 22.26
CA ARG A 2 -18.20 -0.89 23.01
C ARG A 2 -16.94 -0.26 22.39
N LYS A 3 -16.05 -1.05 21.74
CA LYS A 3 -14.81 -0.51 21.14
C LYS A 3 -15.06 0.38 19.91
N LEU A 4 -16.11 0.12 19.14
CA LEU A 4 -16.45 0.94 17.97
C LEU A 4 -17.03 2.31 18.32
N LYS A 5 -17.65 2.46 19.51
CA LYS A 5 -18.21 3.74 19.95
C LYS A 5 -17.16 4.86 19.95
N ASN A 6 -15.96 4.55 20.44
CA ASN A 6 -14.87 5.51 20.48
C ASN A 6 -14.43 5.96 19.06
N LEU A 7 -14.48 5.08 18.07
CA LEU A 7 -14.15 5.43 16.69
C LEU A 7 -15.19 6.39 16.10
N PHE A 8 -16.47 6.17 16.34
CA PHE A 8 -17.52 7.09 15.92
C PHE A 8 -17.40 8.46 16.59
N GLU A 9 -17.09 8.49 17.88
CA GLU A 9 -16.86 9.74 18.61
C GLU A 9 -15.61 10.46 18.11
N ASN A 10 -14.52 9.74 17.81
CA ASN A 10 -13.32 10.29 17.20
C ASN A 10 -13.61 10.87 15.82
N ASN A 11 -14.38 10.16 14.99
CA ASN A 11 -14.76 10.63 13.66
C ASN A 11 -15.61 11.92 13.75
N LYS A 12 -16.59 11.98 14.66
CA LYS A 12 -17.38 13.19 14.87
C LYS A 12 -16.52 14.39 15.29
N ARG A 13 -15.58 14.20 16.23
CA ARG A 13 -14.67 15.26 16.65
C ARG A 13 -13.73 15.70 15.53
N TRP A 14 -13.20 14.73 14.76
CA TRP A 14 -12.38 15.03 13.60
C TRP A 14 -13.16 15.86 12.57
N ALA A 15 -14.37 15.43 12.20
CA ALA A 15 -15.20 16.14 11.24
C ALA A 15 -15.55 17.56 11.70
N ALA A 16 -15.95 17.73 12.98
CA ALA A 16 -16.23 19.05 13.54
C ALA A 16 -15.02 19.98 13.48
N ARG A 17 -13.86 19.52 13.96
CA ARG A 17 -12.59 20.29 13.92
C ARG A 17 -12.18 20.63 12.49
N THR A 18 -12.34 19.70 11.55
CA THR A 18 -12.02 19.93 10.14
C THR A 18 -12.90 21.02 9.54
N SER A 19 -14.22 20.97 9.80
CA SER A 19 -15.17 21.98 9.34
C SER A 19 -14.98 23.34 10.00
N GLU A 20 -14.51 23.39 11.25
CA GLU A 20 -14.15 24.65 11.94
C GLU A 20 -12.90 25.29 11.31
N ASN A 21 -11.90 24.48 10.97
CA ASN A 21 -10.67 24.97 10.36
C ASN A 21 -10.83 25.36 8.88
N ASP A 22 -11.64 24.58 8.15
CA ASP A 22 -11.95 24.80 6.74
C ASP A 22 -13.41 24.44 6.45
N PRO A 23 -14.34 25.40 6.43
CA PRO A 23 -15.76 25.16 6.17
C PRO A 23 -16.07 24.56 4.80
N GLU A 24 -15.22 24.76 3.81
CA GLU A 24 -15.41 24.24 2.44
C GLU A 24 -14.79 22.85 2.22
N PHE A 25 -14.00 22.34 3.16
CA PHE A 25 -13.25 21.09 3.01
C PHE A 25 -14.09 19.93 2.49
N PHE A 26 -15.16 19.56 3.17
CA PHE A 26 -16.00 18.44 2.76
C PHE A 26 -16.79 18.72 1.50
N LYS A 27 -17.13 19.96 1.25
CA LYS A 27 -17.84 20.37 0.04
C LYS A 27 -16.93 20.22 -1.19
N ILE A 28 -15.68 20.66 -1.11
CA ILE A 28 -14.69 20.49 -2.17
C ILE A 28 -14.43 19.02 -2.44
N LEU A 29 -14.20 18.20 -1.41
CA LEU A 29 -13.99 16.76 -1.57
C LEU A 29 -15.20 16.03 -2.17
N SER A 30 -16.42 16.50 -1.94
CA SER A 30 -17.63 15.89 -2.49
C SER A 30 -17.86 16.16 -3.97
N MET A 31 -17.22 17.19 -4.54
CA MET A 31 -17.43 17.56 -5.93
C MET A 31 -16.77 16.60 -6.91
N GLN A 32 -15.48 16.31 -6.72
CA GLN A 32 -14.74 15.32 -7.51
C GLN A 32 -13.43 14.95 -6.85
N GLN A 33 -12.89 13.78 -7.21
CA GLN A 33 -11.48 13.44 -6.98
C GLN A 33 -10.69 13.73 -8.26
N ASN A 34 -9.49 14.29 -8.12
CA ASN A 34 -8.60 14.57 -9.23
C ASN A 34 -7.14 14.24 -8.86
N PRO A 35 -6.86 12.96 -8.52
CA PRO A 35 -5.52 12.56 -8.11
C PRO A 35 -4.57 12.59 -9.31
N GLU A 36 -3.35 13.04 -9.08
CA GLU A 36 -2.28 12.94 -10.07
C GLU A 36 -1.52 11.61 -9.98
N TYR A 37 -1.68 10.89 -8.89
CA TYR A 37 -0.88 9.71 -8.55
C TYR A 37 -1.77 8.52 -8.21
N LEU A 38 -1.37 7.32 -8.68
CA LEU A 38 -1.81 6.05 -8.11
C LEU A 38 -0.68 5.52 -7.22
N TRP A 39 -1.01 5.25 -5.97
CA TRP A 39 -0.15 4.58 -4.99
C TRP A 39 -0.58 3.12 -4.86
N ILE A 40 0.35 2.18 -5.11
CA ILE A 40 0.17 0.76 -4.81
C ILE A 40 1.16 0.40 -3.70
N GLY A 41 0.66 0.17 -2.49
CA GLY A 41 1.48 -0.01 -1.31
C GLY A 41 1.06 -1.17 -0.40
N CYS A 42 1.84 -1.38 0.66
CA CYS A 42 1.52 -2.39 1.64
C CYS A 42 0.30 -2.01 2.50
N SER A 43 -0.48 -3.04 2.92
CA SER A 43 -1.57 -2.89 3.90
C SER A 43 -1.08 -2.60 5.32
N ASP A 44 0.22 -2.56 5.56
CA ASP A 44 0.80 -2.28 6.88
C ASP A 44 0.26 -0.97 7.46
N SER A 45 -0.28 -1.04 8.68
CA SER A 45 -0.95 0.09 9.33
C SER A 45 0.00 1.25 9.68
N ARG A 46 1.30 1.01 9.64
CA ARG A 46 2.35 2.02 9.92
C ARG A 46 2.67 2.89 8.70
N VAL A 47 2.07 2.58 7.53
CA VAL A 47 2.37 3.24 6.26
C VAL A 47 1.11 3.96 5.73
N PRO A 48 0.70 5.10 6.30
CA PRO A 48 -0.43 5.89 5.81
C PRO A 48 -0.01 6.70 4.58
N ALA A 49 -0.49 6.29 3.40
CA ALA A 49 0.00 6.78 2.12
C ALA A 49 0.00 8.31 1.98
N ASN A 50 -1.15 8.96 2.22
CA ASN A 50 -1.25 10.43 2.10
C ASN A 50 -0.33 11.18 3.08
N GLU A 51 -0.23 10.71 4.33
CA GLU A 51 0.57 11.38 5.35
C GLU A 51 2.08 11.34 5.04
N ILE A 52 2.56 10.21 4.47
CA ILE A 52 3.98 10.01 4.16
C ILE A 52 4.47 10.95 3.06
N VAL A 53 3.60 11.27 2.10
CA VAL A 53 3.93 12.13 0.96
C VAL A 53 3.35 13.55 1.08
N ASP A 54 2.80 13.89 2.25
CA ASP A 54 2.22 15.20 2.56
C ASP A 54 1.16 15.65 1.55
N LEU A 55 0.29 14.72 1.13
CA LEU A 55 -0.82 14.99 0.23
C LEU A 55 -2.16 14.98 0.98
N LEU A 56 -3.06 15.85 0.56
CA LEU A 56 -4.40 15.95 1.12
C LEU A 56 -5.32 14.80 0.62
N PRO A 57 -6.42 14.53 1.34
CA PRO A 57 -7.47 13.66 0.82
C PRO A 57 -7.95 14.09 -0.57
N GLY A 58 -8.06 13.15 -1.50
CA GLY A 58 -8.47 13.41 -2.90
C GLY A 58 -7.32 13.58 -3.89
N GLU A 59 -6.10 13.80 -3.43
CA GLU A 59 -4.92 14.02 -4.29
C GLU A 59 -4.17 12.73 -4.65
N LEU A 60 -4.41 11.65 -3.90
CA LEU A 60 -3.77 10.36 -4.09
C LEU A 60 -4.82 9.25 -4.22
N PHE A 61 -4.79 8.52 -5.32
CA PHE A 61 -5.60 7.31 -5.48
C PHE A 61 -4.82 6.12 -4.95
N VAL A 62 -5.39 5.36 -4.01
CA VAL A 62 -4.64 4.40 -3.20
C VAL A 62 -5.17 2.98 -3.37
N HIS A 63 -4.28 2.06 -3.74
CA HIS A 63 -4.47 0.63 -3.63
C HIS A 63 -3.50 0.05 -2.60
N ARG A 64 -3.97 -0.90 -1.77
CA ARG A 64 -3.15 -1.53 -0.74
C ARG A 64 -3.41 -3.02 -0.67
N ASN A 65 -2.34 -3.80 -0.62
CA ASN A 65 -2.37 -5.24 -0.37
C ASN A 65 -1.17 -5.66 0.48
N VAL A 66 -1.12 -6.91 0.94
CA VAL A 66 0.03 -7.38 1.72
C VAL A 66 1.26 -7.45 0.81
N ALA A 67 2.34 -6.78 1.21
CA ALA A 67 3.64 -6.72 0.52
C ALA A 67 3.62 -6.00 -0.85
N ASN A 68 2.69 -5.06 -1.07
CA ASN A 68 2.65 -4.21 -2.29
C ASN A 68 2.81 -4.97 -3.62
N VAL A 69 2.20 -6.15 -3.71
CA VAL A 69 2.32 -7.04 -4.87
C VAL A 69 1.45 -6.53 -6.02
N VAL A 70 2.01 -6.55 -7.24
CA VAL A 70 1.32 -6.24 -8.49
C VAL A 70 1.47 -7.43 -9.43
N VAL A 71 0.37 -8.15 -9.68
CA VAL A 71 0.42 -9.33 -10.55
C VAL A 71 -0.73 -9.32 -11.55
N HIS A 72 -0.47 -9.81 -12.75
CA HIS A 72 -1.40 -9.81 -13.88
C HIS A 72 -2.66 -10.67 -13.68
N THR A 73 -2.74 -11.45 -12.62
CA THR A 73 -3.91 -12.27 -12.25
C THR A 73 -4.75 -11.66 -11.12
N ASP A 74 -4.29 -10.57 -10.49
CA ASP A 74 -5.05 -9.87 -9.46
C ASP A 74 -6.00 -8.84 -10.08
N HIS A 75 -7.21 -9.27 -10.38
CA HIS A 75 -8.25 -8.41 -10.94
C HIS A 75 -8.60 -7.22 -10.03
N ASN A 76 -8.36 -7.30 -8.73
CA ASN A 76 -8.59 -6.18 -7.84
C ASN A 76 -7.58 -5.06 -8.10
N CYS A 77 -6.28 -5.36 -8.11
CA CYS A 77 -5.25 -4.39 -8.43
C CYS A 77 -5.41 -3.86 -9.86
N LEU A 78 -5.63 -4.74 -10.84
CA LEU A 78 -5.80 -4.35 -12.25
C LEU A 78 -7.01 -3.43 -12.46
N SER A 79 -8.12 -3.66 -11.78
CA SER A 79 -9.32 -2.80 -11.86
C SER A 79 -9.03 -1.39 -11.31
N VAL A 80 -8.26 -1.29 -10.22
CA VAL A 80 -7.82 -0.01 -9.67
C VAL A 80 -6.90 0.70 -10.65
N MET A 81 -5.94 -0.01 -11.23
CA MET A 81 -5.03 0.55 -12.25
C MET A 81 -5.80 1.04 -13.48
N GLN A 82 -6.72 0.24 -14.01
CA GLN A 82 -7.53 0.65 -15.16
C GLN A 82 -8.35 1.91 -14.85
N TYR A 83 -9.01 1.95 -13.70
CA TYR A 83 -9.79 3.12 -13.30
C TYR A 83 -8.91 4.36 -13.14
N ALA A 84 -7.74 4.21 -12.50
CA ALA A 84 -6.77 5.30 -12.32
C ALA A 84 -6.31 5.87 -13.68
N VAL A 85 -5.96 5.01 -14.63
CA VAL A 85 -5.40 5.42 -15.93
C VAL A 85 -6.49 5.91 -16.87
N GLU A 86 -7.59 5.16 -17.02
CA GLU A 86 -8.59 5.43 -18.04
C GLU A 86 -9.64 6.46 -17.63
N VAL A 87 -10.01 6.48 -16.34
CA VAL A 87 -11.06 7.36 -15.81
C VAL A 87 -10.48 8.58 -15.13
N LEU A 88 -9.61 8.37 -14.14
CA LEU A 88 -9.03 9.49 -13.35
C LEU A 88 -7.87 10.19 -14.08
N LYS A 89 -7.27 9.53 -15.08
CA LYS A 89 -6.16 10.09 -15.86
C LYS A 89 -4.95 10.47 -15.00
N VAL A 90 -4.62 9.63 -14.01
CA VAL A 90 -3.41 9.84 -13.19
C VAL A 90 -2.18 9.96 -14.07
N LYS A 91 -1.21 10.75 -13.64
CA LYS A 91 0.03 10.97 -14.38
C LYS A 91 1.13 9.97 -14.03
N HIS A 92 1.06 9.43 -12.81
CA HIS A 92 2.09 8.54 -12.28
C HIS A 92 1.47 7.36 -11.53
N ILE A 93 2.07 6.19 -11.69
CA ILE A 93 1.81 5.01 -10.89
C ILE A 93 3.05 4.74 -10.05
N MET A 94 2.88 4.59 -8.74
CA MET A 94 3.95 4.35 -7.79
C MET A 94 3.73 3.02 -7.09
N VAL A 95 4.73 2.14 -7.14
CA VAL A 95 4.78 0.93 -6.30
C VAL A 95 5.68 1.23 -5.10
N VAL A 96 5.12 1.14 -3.90
CA VAL A 96 5.79 1.59 -2.68
C VAL A 96 5.87 0.48 -1.65
N GLY A 97 7.10 0.03 -1.39
CA GLY A 97 7.44 -0.88 -0.31
C GLY A 97 7.82 -0.13 0.98
N HIS A 98 8.03 -0.87 2.05
CA HIS A 98 8.55 -0.33 3.31
C HIS A 98 9.42 -1.35 4.01
N TYR A 99 10.46 -0.89 4.68
CA TYR A 99 11.30 -1.75 5.50
C TYR A 99 10.52 -2.35 6.67
N GLY A 100 10.93 -3.54 7.11
CA GLY A 100 10.22 -4.28 8.15
C GLY A 100 8.85 -4.82 7.71
N CYS A 101 8.63 -5.00 6.40
CA CYS A 101 7.39 -5.60 5.89
C CYS A 101 7.21 -7.04 6.37
N GLY A 102 6.13 -7.27 7.13
CA GLY A 102 5.85 -8.60 7.70
C GLY A 102 5.57 -9.68 6.64
N GLY A 103 4.98 -9.33 5.50
CA GLY A 103 4.73 -10.25 4.40
C GLY A 103 6.03 -10.72 3.74
N VAL A 104 6.97 -9.80 3.47
CA VAL A 104 8.29 -10.14 2.90
C VAL A 104 9.13 -10.94 3.90
N GLN A 105 9.09 -10.54 5.18
CA GLN A 105 9.77 -11.28 6.25
C GLN A 105 9.26 -12.71 6.40
N ALA A 106 7.95 -12.93 6.27
CA ALA A 106 7.34 -14.25 6.30
C ALA A 106 7.91 -15.17 5.21
N VAL A 107 8.08 -14.63 4.00
CA VAL A 107 8.69 -15.37 2.86
C VAL A 107 10.16 -15.66 3.11
N LEU A 108 10.92 -14.68 3.59
CA LEU A 108 12.34 -14.89 3.90
C LEU A 108 12.53 -16.00 4.94
N ASN A 109 11.71 -16.01 5.98
CA ASN A 109 11.76 -16.96 7.10
C ASN A 109 10.99 -18.28 6.82
N GLU A 110 10.42 -18.47 5.63
CA GLU A 110 9.65 -19.67 5.24
C GLU A 110 8.46 -19.95 6.19
N ALA A 111 7.90 -18.90 6.79
CA ALA A 111 6.76 -19.02 7.69
C ALA A 111 5.51 -19.51 6.94
N ARG A 112 4.61 -20.18 7.68
CA ARG A 112 3.37 -20.74 7.15
C ARG A 112 2.18 -20.22 7.97
N PHE A 113 1.26 -19.53 7.30
CA PHE A 113 0.07 -18.92 7.90
C PHE A 113 -1.25 -19.43 7.30
N GLY A 114 -1.20 -20.23 6.23
CA GLY A 114 -2.37 -20.77 5.55
C GLY A 114 -2.73 -20.01 4.29
N LEU A 115 -3.93 -19.43 4.18
CA LEU A 115 -4.43 -18.82 2.94
C LEU A 115 -3.47 -17.79 2.34
N ILE A 116 -2.89 -16.95 3.17
CA ILE A 116 -1.99 -15.88 2.72
C ILE A 116 -0.71 -16.43 2.06
N ASP A 117 -0.32 -17.65 2.35
CA ASP A 117 0.88 -18.27 1.74
C ASP A 117 0.75 -18.33 0.21
N ASN A 118 -0.48 -18.51 -0.31
CA ASN A 118 -0.72 -18.48 -1.75
C ASN A 118 -0.45 -17.11 -2.37
N TRP A 119 -0.83 -16.05 -1.67
CA TRP A 119 -0.55 -14.68 -2.08
C TRP A 119 0.95 -14.35 -2.03
N LEU A 120 1.60 -14.75 -0.95
CA LEU A 120 3.02 -14.49 -0.72
C LEU A 120 3.95 -15.31 -1.65
N ARG A 121 3.43 -16.27 -2.44
CA ARG A 121 4.22 -16.93 -3.49
C ARG A 121 4.79 -15.94 -4.51
N HIS A 122 4.08 -14.85 -4.80
CA HIS A 122 4.59 -13.81 -5.71
C HIS A 122 5.87 -13.14 -5.16
N VAL A 123 5.96 -12.96 -3.85
CA VAL A 123 7.21 -12.53 -3.19
C VAL A 123 8.23 -13.66 -3.14
N GLY A 124 7.77 -14.92 -3.02
CA GLY A 124 8.60 -16.12 -3.12
C GLY A 124 9.31 -16.23 -4.47
N ASP A 125 8.60 -15.95 -5.57
CA ASP A 125 9.15 -15.95 -6.92
C ASP A 125 10.28 -14.90 -7.05
N VAL A 126 10.12 -13.72 -6.43
CA VAL A 126 11.17 -12.71 -6.36
C VAL A 126 12.38 -13.22 -5.58
N LYS A 127 12.15 -13.84 -4.40
CA LYS A 127 13.23 -14.45 -3.60
C LYS A 127 14.00 -15.48 -4.42
N GLU A 128 13.32 -16.38 -5.13
CA GLU A 128 13.94 -17.41 -5.96
C GLU A 128 14.73 -16.81 -7.13
N LYS A 129 14.17 -15.83 -7.81
CA LYS A 129 14.82 -15.12 -8.93
C LYS A 129 16.14 -14.48 -8.51
N HIS A 130 16.24 -13.99 -7.29
CA HIS A 130 17.40 -13.27 -6.75
C HIS A 130 18.17 -14.07 -5.67
N ILE A 131 17.99 -15.38 -5.62
CA ILE A 131 18.52 -16.22 -4.52
C ILE A 131 20.06 -16.13 -4.38
N GLU A 132 20.78 -16.08 -5.47
CA GLU A 132 22.25 -15.97 -5.43
C GLU A 132 22.69 -14.62 -4.85
N GLN A 133 22.05 -13.52 -5.26
CA GLN A 133 22.30 -12.19 -4.72
C GLN A 133 22.00 -12.13 -3.22
N LEU A 134 20.86 -12.66 -2.79
CA LEU A 134 20.46 -12.66 -1.38
C LEU A 134 21.41 -13.52 -0.53
N ASN A 135 21.85 -14.68 -1.04
CA ASN A 135 22.76 -15.55 -0.31
C ASN A 135 24.18 -14.97 -0.17
N ALA A 136 24.60 -14.09 -1.08
CA ALA A 136 25.87 -13.38 -0.99
C ALA A 136 25.89 -12.27 0.09
N LEU A 137 24.70 -11.85 0.59
CA LEU A 137 24.56 -10.82 1.60
C LEU A 137 24.64 -11.40 3.03
N PRO A 138 25.14 -10.60 4.01
CA PRO A 138 24.97 -10.90 5.42
C PRO A 138 23.49 -11.10 5.77
N GLU A 139 23.20 -12.00 6.70
CA GLU A 139 21.83 -12.35 7.08
C GLU A 139 20.97 -11.12 7.45
N GLN A 140 21.53 -10.18 8.20
CA GLN A 140 20.85 -8.94 8.62
C GLN A 140 20.46 -8.00 7.47
N GLU A 141 21.07 -8.15 6.29
CA GLU A 141 20.80 -7.30 5.11
C GLU A 141 19.78 -7.93 4.16
N ARG A 142 19.58 -9.24 4.22
CA ARG A 142 18.74 -10.00 3.28
C ARG A 142 17.30 -9.54 3.26
N LEU A 143 16.73 -9.19 4.42
CA LEU A 143 15.33 -8.74 4.49
C LEU A 143 15.15 -7.41 3.73
N ASN A 144 16.01 -6.44 3.99
CA ASN A 144 15.91 -5.14 3.34
C ASN A 144 16.15 -5.26 1.84
N SER A 145 17.13 -6.06 1.42
CA SER A 145 17.39 -6.34 0.01
C SER A 145 16.20 -7.02 -0.67
N LEU A 146 15.56 -8.02 -0.03
CA LEU A 146 14.37 -8.66 -0.60
C LEU A 146 13.19 -7.70 -0.70
N ILE A 147 13.02 -6.78 0.26
CA ILE A 147 11.99 -5.74 0.20
C ILE A 147 12.22 -4.81 -1.00
N GLU A 148 13.44 -4.36 -1.22
CA GLU A 148 13.80 -3.51 -2.37
C GLU A 148 13.60 -4.24 -3.70
N LEU A 149 14.09 -5.47 -3.81
CA LEU A 149 13.90 -6.33 -4.98
C LEU A 149 12.41 -6.58 -5.25
N ASN A 150 11.60 -6.81 -4.22
CA ASN A 150 10.17 -6.96 -4.38
C ASN A 150 9.53 -5.71 -5.00
N VAL A 151 9.91 -4.50 -4.60
CA VAL A 151 9.41 -3.27 -5.24
C VAL A 151 9.82 -3.21 -6.70
N ILE A 152 11.08 -3.49 -7.02
CA ILE A 152 11.61 -3.44 -8.39
C ILE A 152 10.88 -4.43 -9.31
N GLU A 153 10.63 -5.64 -8.84
CA GLU A 153 9.97 -6.69 -9.63
C GLU A 153 8.44 -6.50 -9.77
N GLN A 154 7.82 -5.58 -9.00
CA GLN A 154 6.41 -5.23 -9.14
C GLN A 154 6.17 -4.04 -10.10
N VAL A 155 7.23 -3.39 -10.58
CA VAL A 155 7.16 -2.29 -11.55
C VAL A 155 7.26 -2.82 -12.98
#